data_cea1094d53c4f48787c8914df5b1102b
#
_entry.id   cea1094d53c4f48787c8914df5b1102b
#
_cell.length_a   1.000
_cell.length_b   1.000
_cell.length_c   1.000
_cell.angle_alpha   90.00
_cell.angle_beta   90.00
_cell.angle_gamma   90.00
#
_symmetry.space_group_name_H-M   'P 1'
#
loop_
_entity.id
_entity.type
_entity.pdbx_description
1 polymer ?
#
loop_
_entity_poly.entity_id
_entity_poly.type
_entity_poly.pdbx_seq_one_letter_code
_entity_poly.pdbx_strand_id
1 'polypeptide(L)'
;MEEIGGKLYRIEFIEEESPSLPLDIIYINLSLLAMMIMTITVLMYVYSKVLKPFQNMSNLAYELAKGNLSMPIKEEKSKLFGHFLWGMDMLREKLEENQEKELAFQKERKTLILSLSHDIKTPLSSIELYSKALSENLYDTQDRKEEALQGIVKNVKEIKGYVDEIVTASREDFLNLDLNMEEYYLSEVMKVIESYYKDKLSLIHTEFHVDEISECLLKGDKNRMLEVLQNVMENAIKYGDGKSICILFGEEEDCKLIHIQNSGCNLKKEEFPNLFDSFYRGSNSAGMKGSGLGLYICKTLMHKMDGEIFAEMNEDIFCMTLVVRKA
;
A
#
# COMPACT_ATOMS: atom_id res chain seq x y z
N MET A 1 -34.21 -96.33 -47.69
CA MET A 1 -35.06 -96.55 -48.90
C MET A 1 -36.39 -97.10 -48.42
N GLU A 2 -37.45 -96.38 -48.58
CA GLU A 2 -38.83 -96.88 -48.27
C GLU A 2 -39.60 -96.92 -49.55
N GLU A 3 -40.42 -98.03 -49.70
CA GLU A 3 -41.28 -98.24 -50.87
C GLU A 3 -42.64 -97.66 -50.56
N ILE A 4 -43.05 -96.64 -51.25
CA ILE A 4 -44.38 -96.06 -51.16
C ILE A 4 -45.04 -96.10 -52.55
N GLY A 5 -46.12 -96.90 -52.65
CA GLY A 5 -46.89 -97.02 -53.91
C GLY A 5 -46.17 -97.67 -55.11
N GLY A 6 -45.25 -98.60 -54.85
CA GLY A 6 -44.54 -99.34 -55.91
C GLY A 6 -43.34 -98.56 -56.49
N LYS A 7 -42.92 -97.46 -55.85
CA LYS A 7 -41.72 -96.70 -56.21
C LYS A 7 -40.82 -96.58 -54.98
N LEU A 8 -39.53 -96.85 -55.15
CA LEU A 8 -38.50 -96.65 -54.15
C LEU A 8 -38.10 -95.21 -54.01
N TYR A 9 -38.25 -94.68 -52.78
CA TYR A 9 -37.79 -93.30 -52.42
C TYR A 9 -36.57 -93.44 -51.53
N ARG A 10 -35.59 -92.70 -51.85
CA ARG A 10 -34.41 -92.50 -50.96
C ARG A 10 -34.69 -91.22 -50.11
N ILE A 11 -34.96 -91.44 -48.84
CA ILE A 11 -35.07 -90.33 -47.91
C ILE A 11 -33.64 -89.97 -47.47
N GLU A 12 -33.15 -88.77 -47.90
CA GLU A 12 -31.94 -88.23 -47.37
C GLU A 12 -32.32 -87.18 -46.30
N PHE A 13 -31.93 -87.49 -45.06
CA PHE A 13 -32.04 -86.48 -44.02
C PHE A 13 -30.92 -85.45 -44.30
N ILE A 14 -31.25 -84.26 -44.75
CA ILE A 14 -30.37 -83.12 -44.76
C ILE A 14 -30.41 -82.60 -43.34
N GLU A 15 -29.38 -82.91 -42.53
CA GLU A 15 -29.12 -82.18 -41.29
C GLU A 15 -28.83 -80.73 -41.70
N GLU A 16 -29.78 -79.81 -41.42
CA GLU A 16 -29.48 -78.38 -41.49
C GLU A 16 -28.41 -78.14 -40.45
N GLU A 17 -27.14 -78.07 -40.91
CA GLU A 17 -26.06 -77.46 -40.09
C GLU A 17 -26.54 -76.10 -39.66
N SER A 18 -26.84 -75.99 -38.36
CA SER A 18 -27.06 -74.66 -37.79
C SER A 18 -25.88 -73.73 -38.22
N PRO A 19 -26.11 -72.52 -38.78
CA PRO A 19 -25.06 -71.75 -39.31
C PRO A 19 -24.15 -71.34 -38.11
N SER A 20 -23.11 -72.20 -37.91
CA SER A 20 -22.00 -71.75 -37.03
C SER A 20 -21.45 -70.52 -37.62
N LEU A 21 -21.58 -69.38 -36.90
CA LEU A 21 -20.95 -68.13 -37.30
C LEU A 21 -19.49 -68.40 -37.65
N PRO A 22 -19.07 -68.07 -38.87
CA PRO A 22 -17.68 -68.37 -39.27
C PRO A 22 -16.75 -67.67 -38.28
N LEU A 23 -15.75 -68.46 -37.83
CA LEU A 23 -14.76 -68.01 -36.82
C LEU A 23 -14.19 -66.59 -37.12
N ASP A 24 -14.06 -66.22 -38.37
CA ASP A 24 -13.61 -64.94 -38.84
C ASP A 24 -14.54 -63.78 -38.42
N ILE A 25 -15.85 -63.97 -38.44
CA ILE A 25 -16.84 -62.96 -37.98
C ILE A 25 -16.73 -62.79 -36.45
N ILE A 26 -16.45 -63.85 -35.70
CA ILE A 26 -16.25 -63.77 -34.24
C ILE A 26 -14.98 -62.95 -33.93
N TYR A 27 -13.86 -63.20 -34.65
CA TYR A 27 -12.65 -62.44 -34.47
C TYR A 27 -12.81 -60.98 -34.86
N ILE A 28 -13.52 -60.67 -35.95
CA ILE A 28 -13.82 -59.29 -36.37
C ILE A 28 -14.62 -58.55 -35.30
N ASN A 29 -15.69 -59.17 -34.79
CA ASN A 29 -16.51 -58.57 -33.73
C ASN A 29 -15.73 -58.38 -32.42
N LEU A 30 -14.87 -59.33 -32.04
CA LEU A 30 -14.00 -59.19 -30.87
C LEU A 30 -13.00 -58.06 -31.02
N SER A 31 -12.41 -57.92 -32.22
CA SER A 31 -11.48 -56.81 -32.50
C SER A 31 -12.18 -55.44 -32.48
N LEU A 32 -13.39 -55.34 -33.01
CA LEU A 32 -14.23 -54.14 -32.95
C LEU A 32 -14.62 -53.78 -31.50
N LEU A 33 -14.98 -54.81 -30.71
CA LEU A 33 -15.28 -54.61 -29.28
C LEU A 33 -14.04 -54.12 -28.51
N ALA A 34 -12.87 -54.70 -28.75
CA ALA A 34 -11.61 -54.26 -28.15
C ALA A 34 -11.27 -52.83 -28.54
N MET A 35 -11.45 -52.47 -29.81
CA MET A 35 -11.25 -51.09 -30.31
C MET A 35 -12.23 -50.10 -29.68
N MET A 36 -13.51 -50.51 -29.48
CA MET A 36 -14.53 -49.68 -28.83
C MET A 36 -14.17 -49.44 -27.35
N ILE A 37 -13.74 -50.48 -26.63
CA ILE A 37 -13.30 -50.35 -25.23
C ILE A 37 -12.08 -49.45 -25.14
N MET A 38 -11.11 -49.57 -26.04
CA MET A 38 -9.94 -48.74 -26.09
C MET A 38 -10.29 -47.28 -26.33
N THR A 39 -11.18 -46.98 -27.29
CA THR A 39 -11.61 -45.60 -27.56
C THR A 39 -12.37 -44.99 -26.38
N ILE A 40 -13.28 -45.74 -25.71
CA ILE A 40 -13.97 -45.28 -24.51
C ILE A 40 -12.97 -44.97 -23.37
N THR A 41 -11.97 -45.84 -23.18
CA THR A 41 -10.94 -45.65 -22.14
C THR A 41 -10.11 -44.37 -22.40
N VAL A 42 -9.70 -44.13 -23.66
CA VAL A 42 -8.99 -42.94 -24.06
C VAL A 42 -9.85 -41.70 -23.87
N LEU A 43 -11.13 -41.74 -24.26
CA LEU A 43 -12.06 -40.61 -24.06
C LEU A 43 -12.27 -40.32 -22.57
N MET A 44 -12.45 -41.33 -21.74
CA MET A 44 -12.55 -41.16 -20.28
C MET A 44 -11.27 -40.55 -19.68
N TYR A 45 -10.12 -41.00 -20.16
CA TYR A 45 -8.83 -40.44 -19.73
C TYR A 45 -8.69 -38.98 -20.10
N VAL A 46 -8.97 -38.62 -21.37
CA VAL A 46 -8.93 -37.23 -21.84
C VAL A 46 -9.93 -36.35 -21.08
N TYR A 47 -11.14 -36.83 -20.87
CA TYR A 47 -12.16 -36.12 -20.11
C TYR A 47 -11.70 -35.83 -18.69
N SER A 48 -11.19 -36.86 -17.97
CA SER A 48 -10.84 -36.73 -16.56
C SER A 48 -9.53 -35.96 -16.32
N LYS A 49 -8.55 -36.09 -17.23
CA LYS A 49 -7.21 -35.52 -17.08
C LYS A 49 -6.99 -34.19 -17.82
N VAL A 50 -7.84 -33.83 -18.78
CA VAL A 50 -7.70 -32.63 -19.59
C VAL A 50 -8.93 -31.75 -19.52
N LEU A 51 -10.12 -32.25 -19.91
CA LEU A 51 -11.30 -31.38 -20.03
C LEU A 51 -11.79 -30.87 -18.67
N LYS A 52 -11.92 -31.77 -17.70
CA LYS A 52 -12.42 -31.41 -16.37
C LYS A 52 -11.51 -30.39 -15.63
N PRO A 53 -10.19 -30.57 -15.55
CA PRO A 53 -9.29 -29.54 -15.02
C PRO A 53 -9.36 -28.23 -15.79
N PHE A 54 -9.41 -28.27 -17.11
CA PHE A 54 -9.51 -27.07 -17.95
C PHE A 54 -10.80 -26.26 -17.67
N GLN A 55 -11.92 -26.94 -17.50
CA GLN A 55 -13.20 -26.31 -17.14
C GLN A 55 -13.13 -25.64 -15.75
N ASN A 56 -12.50 -26.30 -14.78
CA ASN A 56 -12.29 -25.73 -13.45
C ASN A 56 -11.41 -24.48 -13.51
N MET A 57 -10.37 -24.49 -14.33
CA MET A 57 -9.48 -23.33 -14.55
C MET A 57 -10.22 -22.16 -15.19
N SER A 58 -11.05 -22.42 -16.19
CA SER A 58 -11.87 -21.39 -16.84
C SER A 58 -12.85 -20.76 -15.85
N ASN A 59 -13.49 -21.56 -14.99
CA ASN A 59 -14.37 -21.04 -13.95
C ASN A 59 -13.61 -20.22 -12.90
N LEU A 60 -12.39 -20.62 -12.53
CA LEU A 60 -11.54 -19.90 -11.61
C LEU A 60 -11.16 -18.50 -12.17
N ALA A 61 -10.70 -18.47 -13.43
CA ALA A 61 -10.38 -17.22 -14.10
C ALA A 61 -11.59 -16.26 -14.15
N TYR A 62 -12.78 -16.80 -14.39
CA TYR A 62 -14.02 -16.03 -14.41
C TYR A 62 -14.39 -15.46 -13.03
N GLU A 63 -14.27 -16.26 -11.96
CA GLU A 63 -14.54 -15.81 -10.60
C GLU A 63 -13.53 -14.73 -10.15
N LEU A 64 -12.24 -14.89 -10.48
CA LEU A 64 -11.22 -13.88 -10.24
C LEU A 64 -11.53 -12.57 -10.96
N ALA A 65 -11.97 -12.65 -12.22
CA ALA A 65 -12.37 -11.48 -13.00
C ALA A 65 -13.59 -10.75 -12.42
N LYS A 66 -14.46 -11.45 -11.69
CA LYS A 66 -15.57 -10.86 -10.92
C LYS A 66 -15.17 -10.26 -9.59
N GLY A 67 -13.91 -10.40 -9.17
CA GLY A 67 -13.42 -9.94 -7.87
C GLY A 67 -13.70 -10.90 -6.72
N ASN A 68 -14.08 -12.15 -6.99
CA ASN A 68 -14.25 -13.18 -5.96
C ASN A 68 -12.88 -13.80 -5.64
N LEU A 69 -12.15 -13.19 -4.70
CA LEU A 69 -10.80 -13.61 -4.30
C LEU A 69 -10.81 -14.67 -3.17
N SER A 70 -11.96 -14.94 -2.54
CA SER A 70 -12.05 -15.82 -1.37
C SER A 70 -12.06 -17.32 -1.70
N MET A 71 -12.06 -17.71 -3.00
CA MET A 71 -12.05 -19.12 -3.38
C MET A 71 -10.65 -19.71 -3.21
N PRO A 72 -10.48 -20.74 -2.34
CA PRO A 72 -9.20 -21.42 -2.22
C PRO A 72 -8.92 -22.22 -3.50
N ILE A 73 -7.77 -22.00 -4.09
CA ILE A 73 -7.29 -22.79 -5.23
C ILE A 73 -6.77 -24.10 -4.66
N LYS A 74 -7.48 -25.21 -4.94
CA LYS A 74 -7.00 -26.53 -4.55
C LYS A 74 -5.73 -26.85 -5.33
N GLU A 75 -4.66 -27.15 -4.60
CA GLU A 75 -3.44 -27.66 -5.19
C GLU A 75 -3.72 -28.94 -6.00
N GLU A 76 -3.73 -28.82 -7.29
CA GLU A 76 -3.80 -29.96 -8.18
C GLU A 76 -2.37 -30.37 -8.54
N LYS A 77 -1.92 -31.57 -8.09
CA LYS A 77 -0.61 -32.13 -8.38
C LYS A 77 -0.45 -32.59 -9.84
N SER A 78 -1.16 -31.97 -10.76
CA SER A 78 -1.10 -32.27 -12.19
C SER A 78 0.15 -31.60 -12.80
N LYS A 79 1.03 -32.42 -13.36
CA LYS A 79 2.23 -31.92 -14.09
C LYS A 79 1.88 -31.00 -15.28
N LEU A 80 0.68 -31.14 -15.86
CA LEU A 80 0.23 -30.40 -17.04
C LEU A 80 -0.28 -28.98 -16.70
N PHE A 81 -0.94 -28.79 -15.56
CA PHE A 81 -1.62 -27.55 -15.21
C PHE A 81 -1.10 -26.90 -13.93
N GLY A 82 -0.16 -27.53 -13.23
CA GLY A 82 0.35 -27.06 -11.95
C GLY A 82 0.95 -25.66 -12.01
N HIS A 83 1.77 -25.35 -13.02
CA HIS A 83 2.35 -24.01 -13.20
C HIS A 83 1.30 -22.95 -13.49
N PHE A 84 0.26 -23.29 -14.24
CA PHE A 84 -0.82 -22.34 -14.53
C PHE A 84 -1.64 -22.03 -13.27
N LEU A 85 -2.01 -23.07 -12.51
CA LEU A 85 -2.73 -22.88 -11.24
C LEU A 85 -1.91 -22.10 -10.21
N TRP A 86 -0.62 -22.36 -10.13
CA TRP A 86 0.28 -21.59 -9.29
C TRP A 86 0.36 -20.10 -9.71
N GLY A 87 0.47 -19.82 -11.02
CA GLY A 87 0.43 -18.46 -11.53
C GLY A 87 -0.90 -17.75 -11.25
N MET A 88 -2.02 -18.46 -11.35
CA MET A 88 -3.34 -17.95 -11.00
C MET A 88 -3.48 -17.67 -9.49
N ASP A 89 -2.87 -18.48 -8.64
CA ASP A 89 -2.88 -18.26 -7.19
C ASP A 89 -2.05 -17.03 -6.80
N MET A 90 -0.87 -16.86 -7.38
CA MET A 90 -0.07 -15.65 -7.22
C MET A 90 -0.82 -14.38 -7.70
N LEU A 91 -1.56 -14.50 -8.82
CA LEU A 91 -2.39 -13.39 -9.30
C LEU A 91 -3.53 -13.08 -8.32
N ARG A 92 -4.19 -14.10 -7.77
CA ARG A 92 -5.22 -13.97 -6.74
C ARG A 92 -4.67 -13.25 -5.50
N GLU A 93 -3.53 -13.72 -4.97
CA GLU A 93 -2.88 -13.09 -3.81
C GLU A 93 -2.54 -11.62 -4.09
N LYS A 94 -2.02 -11.33 -5.29
CA LYS A 94 -1.68 -9.95 -5.64
C LYS A 94 -2.90 -9.05 -5.79
N LEU A 95 -4.01 -9.59 -6.33
CA LEU A 95 -5.28 -8.87 -6.40
C LEU A 95 -5.88 -8.63 -5.01
N GLU A 96 -5.81 -9.62 -4.12
CA GLU A 96 -6.26 -9.52 -2.72
C GLU A 96 -5.45 -8.46 -1.97
N GLU A 97 -4.12 -8.50 -2.05
CA GLU A 97 -3.22 -7.50 -1.48
C GLU A 97 -3.54 -6.07 -1.99
N ASN A 98 -3.76 -5.93 -3.30
CA ASN A 98 -4.12 -4.64 -3.89
C ASN A 98 -5.49 -4.15 -3.42
N GLN A 99 -6.48 -5.05 -3.28
CA GLN A 99 -7.80 -4.71 -2.78
C GLN A 99 -7.77 -4.28 -1.31
N GLU A 100 -6.99 -4.96 -0.48
CA GLU A 100 -6.79 -4.58 0.92
C GLU A 100 -6.13 -3.20 1.02
N LYS A 101 -5.10 -2.94 0.22
CA LYS A 101 -4.44 -1.63 0.15
C LYS A 101 -5.42 -0.53 -0.27
N GLU A 102 -6.24 -0.79 -1.28
CA GLU A 102 -7.26 0.18 -1.75
C GLU A 102 -8.31 0.46 -0.67
N LEU A 103 -8.78 -0.57 0.03
CA LEU A 103 -9.73 -0.41 1.14
C LEU A 103 -9.12 0.36 2.32
N ALA A 104 -7.86 0.08 2.66
CA ALA A 104 -7.12 0.81 3.68
C ALA A 104 -6.98 2.28 3.29
N PHE A 105 -6.58 2.56 2.06
CA PHE A 105 -6.48 3.90 1.50
C PHE A 105 -7.81 4.67 1.53
N GLN A 106 -8.91 4.05 1.12
CA GLN A 106 -10.23 4.69 1.19
C GLN A 106 -10.66 4.99 2.62
N LYS A 107 -10.35 4.10 3.56
CA LYS A 107 -10.60 4.32 4.99
C LYS A 107 -9.79 5.49 5.53
N GLU A 108 -8.52 5.57 5.20
CA GLU A 108 -7.63 6.68 5.57
C GLU A 108 -8.14 8.00 5.01
N ARG A 109 -8.48 8.04 3.71
CA ARG A 109 -9.05 9.22 3.05
C ARG A 109 -10.34 9.70 3.73
N LYS A 110 -11.22 8.77 4.10
CA LYS A 110 -12.46 9.10 4.82
C LYS A 110 -12.15 9.68 6.21
N THR A 111 -11.20 9.10 6.93
CA THR A 111 -10.78 9.57 8.25
C THR A 111 -10.18 10.97 8.17
N LEU A 112 -9.35 11.23 7.16
CA LEU A 112 -8.80 12.56 6.88
C LEU A 112 -9.90 13.61 6.69
N ILE A 113 -10.86 13.34 5.79
CA ILE A 113 -11.96 14.29 5.51
C ILE A 113 -12.76 14.58 6.78
N LEU A 114 -13.01 13.57 7.61
CA LEU A 114 -13.76 13.74 8.87
C LEU A 114 -12.94 14.56 9.88
N SER A 115 -11.66 14.28 10.06
CA SER A 115 -10.79 15.02 10.98
C SER A 115 -10.66 16.48 10.57
N LEU A 116 -10.36 16.74 9.30
CA LEU A 116 -10.23 18.11 8.77
C LEU A 116 -11.53 18.89 8.83
N SER A 117 -12.67 18.21 8.62
CA SER A 117 -13.98 18.85 8.79
C SER A 117 -14.23 19.31 10.22
N HIS A 118 -13.81 18.52 11.21
CA HIS A 118 -13.86 18.90 12.61
C HIS A 118 -12.91 20.06 12.92
N ASP A 119 -11.69 19.98 12.44
CA ASP A 119 -10.64 20.97 12.74
C ASP A 119 -10.87 22.32 12.05
N ILE A 120 -11.60 22.35 10.92
CA ILE A 120 -12.08 23.58 10.26
C ILE A 120 -13.29 24.16 11.00
N LYS A 121 -14.18 23.31 11.51
CA LYS A 121 -15.41 23.78 12.18
C LYS A 121 -15.12 24.60 13.43
N THR A 122 -14.10 24.23 14.20
CA THR A 122 -13.75 24.90 15.46
C THR A 122 -13.33 26.36 15.25
N PRO A 123 -12.33 26.69 14.41
CA PRO A 123 -11.94 28.08 14.15
C PRO A 123 -13.05 28.84 13.40
N LEU A 124 -13.83 28.19 12.55
CA LEU A 124 -14.98 28.82 11.88
C LEU A 124 -16.02 29.30 12.90
N SER A 125 -16.40 28.45 13.87
CA SER A 125 -17.33 28.82 14.94
C SER A 125 -16.78 29.96 15.82
N SER A 126 -15.47 30.01 16.04
CA SER A 126 -14.82 31.12 16.74
C SER A 126 -14.91 32.44 15.96
N ILE A 127 -14.72 32.39 14.64
CA ILE A 127 -14.88 33.55 13.75
C ILE A 127 -16.32 34.06 13.79
N GLU A 128 -17.31 33.14 13.69
CA GLU A 128 -18.73 33.50 13.79
C GLU A 128 -19.06 34.18 15.12
N LEU A 129 -18.56 33.65 16.25
CA LEU A 129 -18.75 34.22 17.57
C LEU A 129 -18.16 35.62 17.70
N TYR A 130 -16.91 35.82 17.31
CA TYR A 130 -16.26 37.13 17.32
C TYR A 130 -16.96 38.14 16.41
N SER A 131 -17.34 37.71 15.19
CA SER A 131 -18.03 38.57 14.22
C SER A 131 -19.40 39.00 14.75
N LYS A 132 -20.16 38.06 15.37
CA LYS A 132 -21.44 38.37 15.98
C LYS A 132 -21.29 39.32 17.14
N ALA A 133 -20.34 39.11 18.05
CA ALA A 133 -20.09 39.99 19.20
C ALA A 133 -19.66 41.41 18.77
N LEU A 134 -18.89 41.52 17.68
CA LEU A 134 -18.54 42.82 17.09
C LEU A 134 -19.77 43.53 16.47
N SER A 135 -20.60 42.82 15.73
CA SER A 135 -21.80 43.36 15.06
C SER A 135 -22.86 43.83 16.05
N GLU A 136 -22.98 43.12 17.17
CA GLU A 136 -23.92 43.46 18.24
C GLU A 136 -23.36 44.46 19.26
N ASN A 137 -22.14 45.00 19.02
CA ASN A 137 -21.43 45.93 19.90
C ASN A 137 -21.32 45.44 21.36
N LEU A 138 -21.09 44.13 21.54
CA LEU A 138 -20.95 43.51 22.86
C LEU A 138 -19.63 43.82 23.58
N TYR A 139 -18.68 44.46 22.91
CA TYR A 139 -17.41 44.86 23.49
C TYR A 139 -17.44 46.33 23.88
N ASP A 140 -17.23 46.61 25.16
CA ASP A 140 -17.34 47.91 25.75
C ASP A 140 -16.08 48.78 25.53
N THR A 141 -14.92 48.17 25.20
CA THR A 141 -13.65 48.84 25.02
C THR A 141 -13.06 48.61 23.65
N GLN A 142 -12.26 49.58 23.16
CA GLN A 142 -11.59 49.48 21.88
C GLN A 142 -10.58 48.32 21.87
N ASP A 143 -9.86 48.08 22.98
CA ASP A 143 -8.89 47.01 23.13
C ASP A 143 -9.55 45.63 22.93
N ARG A 144 -10.74 45.39 23.51
CA ARG A 144 -11.48 44.13 23.31
C ARG A 144 -11.97 43.94 21.88
N LYS A 145 -12.30 45.02 21.17
CA LYS A 145 -12.65 44.95 19.74
C LYS A 145 -11.43 44.55 18.92
N GLU A 146 -10.27 45.08 19.27
CA GLU A 146 -9.01 44.76 18.60
C GLU A 146 -8.56 43.31 18.86
N GLU A 147 -8.71 42.81 20.10
CA GLU A 147 -8.47 41.40 20.43
C GLU A 147 -9.40 40.45 19.63
N ALA A 148 -10.67 40.81 19.48
CA ALA A 148 -11.62 40.02 18.69
C ALA A 148 -11.23 39.99 17.20
N LEU A 149 -10.80 41.12 16.62
CA LEU A 149 -10.32 41.18 15.25
C LEU A 149 -9.04 40.35 15.05
N GLN A 150 -8.08 40.42 15.99
CA GLN A 150 -6.89 39.58 15.97
C GLN A 150 -7.27 38.09 16.08
N GLY A 151 -8.26 37.76 16.91
CA GLY A 151 -8.82 36.42 17.02
C GLY A 151 -9.37 35.91 15.69
N ILE A 152 -10.11 36.74 14.95
CA ILE A 152 -10.61 36.41 13.61
C ILE A 152 -9.45 36.13 12.65
N VAL A 153 -8.48 37.05 12.57
CA VAL A 153 -7.31 36.91 11.68
C VAL A 153 -6.52 35.64 11.99
N LYS A 154 -6.34 35.30 13.27
CA LYS A 154 -5.68 34.07 13.70
C LYS A 154 -6.43 32.82 13.22
N ASN A 155 -7.76 32.76 13.43
CA ASN A 155 -8.57 31.62 13.02
C ASN A 155 -8.64 31.47 11.48
N VAL A 156 -8.65 32.59 10.72
CA VAL A 156 -8.55 32.55 9.25
C VAL A 156 -7.23 31.94 8.77
N LYS A 157 -6.11 32.31 9.41
CA LYS A 157 -4.80 31.69 9.11
C LYS A 157 -4.77 30.19 9.40
N GLU A 158 -5.47 29.76 10.46
CA GLU A 158 -5.62 28.33 10.79
C GLU A 158 -6.39 27.59 9.71
N ILE A 159 -7.54 28.10 9.31
CA ILE A 159 -8.35 27.49 8.23
C ILE A 159 -7.53 27.41 6.94
N LYS A 160 -6.78 28.47 6.61
CA LYS A 160 -5.91 28.44 5.44
C LYS A 160 -4.88 27.33 5.53
N GLY A 161 -4.24 27.11 6.70
CA GLY A 161 -3.32 25.98 6.93
C GLY A 161 -3.99 24.63 6.68
N TYR A 162 -5.19 24.39 7.19
CA TYR A 162 -5.92 23.15 6.93
C TYR A 162 -6.31 22.97 5.46
N VAL A 163 -6.66 24.05 4.76
CA VAL A 163 -6.93 23.99 3.31
C VAL A 163 -5.66 23.66 2.54
N ASP A 164 -4.53 24.25 2.91
CA ASP A 164 -3.23 23.93 2.29
C ASP A 164 -2.85 22.45 2.53
N GLU A 165 -3.11 21.90 3.72
CA GLU A 165 -2.94 20.48 4.03
C GLU A 165 -3.87 19.59 3.18
N ILE A 166 -5.15 19.98 2.99
CA ILE A 166 -6.09 19.26 2.12
C ILE A 166 -5.60 19.29 0.67
N VAL A 167 -5.16 20.46 0.19
CA VAL A 167 -4.67 20.62 -1.18
C VAL A 167 -3.39 19.82 -1.39
N THR A 168 -2.50 19.78 -0.42
CA THR A 168 -1.29 18.96 -0.44
C THR A 168 -1.66 17.47 -0.43
N ALA A 169 -2.55 17.05 0.47
CA ALA A 169 -3.05 15.67 0.51
C ALA A 169 -3.89 15.28 -0.72
N SER A 170 -4.49 16.20 -1.47
CA SER A 170 -5.30 15.92 -2.64
C SER A 170 -4.57 16.10 -3.98
N ARG A 171 -3.53 16.97 -4.04
CA ARG A 171 -2.63 17.08 -5.21
C ARG A 171 -1.73 15.87 -5.35
N GLU A 172 -1.40 15.28 -4.29
CA GLU A 172 -0.83 13.98 -4.22
C GLU A 172 -2.03 13.02 -4.35
N ASP A 173 -2.36 12.61 -5.59
CA ASP A 173 -2.83 11.24 -5.74
C ASP A 173 -1.89 10.45 -4.86
N PHE A 174 -2.26 10.12 -3.67
CA PHE A 174 -1.52 9.85 -2.43
C PHE A 174 -0.24 9.00 -2.60
N LEU A 175 0.19 8.73 -3.83
CA LEU A 175 1.30 7.86 -4.23
C LEU A 175 2.08 8.31 -5.49
N ASN A 176 1.65 9.33 -6.22
CA ASN A 176 2.41 9.87 -7.37
C ASN A 176 3.11 11.18 -7.02
N LEU A 177 3.96 11.14 -5.99
CA LEU A 177 5.01 12.12 -5.83
C LEU A 177 5.97 11.92 -7.01
N ASP A 178 5.78 12.70 -8.08
CA ASP A 178 6.76 12.75 -9.15
C ASP A 178 8.07 13.28 -8.56
N LEU A 179 9.09 12.43 -8.59
CA LEU A 179 10.43 12.78 -8.13
C LEU A 179 11.26 13.19 -9.34
N ASN A 180 11.93 14.31 -9.21
CA ASN A 180 13.00 14.69 -10.12
C ASN A 180 14.33 14.21 -9.57
N MET A 181 14.66 12.93 -9.82
CA MET A 181 15.90 12.32 -9.33
C MET A 181 17.11 12.98 -9.99
N GLU A 182 17.96 13.57 -9.18
CA GLU A 182 19.20 14.25 -9.57
C GLU A 182 20.33 13.95 -8.60
N GLU A 183 21.54 14.29 -8.98
CA GLU A 183 22.69 14.27 -8.08
C GLU A 183 22.91 15.69 -7.54
N TYR A 184 23.01 15.81 -6.23
CA TYR A 184 23.22 17.10 -5.57
C TYR A 184 24.14 16.99 -4.37
N TYR A 185 24.83 18.08 -4.02
CA TYR A 185 25.70 18.10 -2.84
C TYR A 185 24.90 18.30 -1.56
N LEU A 186 25.22 17.49 -0.53
CA LEU A 186 24.62 17.62 0.81
C LEU A 186 24.75 19.07 1.34
N SER A 187 25.92 19.70 1.12
CA SER A 187 26.19 21.08 1.56
C SER A 187 25.19 22.11 0.99
N GLU A 188 24.63 21.88 -0.21
CA GLU A 188 23.66 22.81 -0.80
C GLU A 188 22.32 22.81 -0.05
N VAL A 189 21.86 21.62 0.33
CA VAL A 189 20.62 21.44 1.10
C VAL A 189 20.81 21.94 2.52
N MET A 190 21.93 21.60 3.15
CA MET A 190 22.21 21.98 4.53
C MET A 190 22.41 23.48 4.70
N LYS A 191 23.00 24.17 3.73
CA LYS A 191 23.11 25.65 3.76
C LYS A 191 21.73 26.32 3.81
N VAL A 192 20.77 25.81 3.08
CA VAL A 192 19.39 26.34 3.10
C VAL A 192 18.76 26.14 4.48
N ILE A 193 18.87 24.92 5.02
CA ILE A 193 18.31 24.55 6.34
C ILE A 193 19.00 25.37 7.45
N GLU A 194 20.33 25.41 7.48
CA GLU A 194 21.06 26.11 8.50
C GLU A 194 20.73 27.63 8.49
N SER A 195 20.76 28.27 7.32
CA SER A 195 20.43 29.68 7.18
C SER A 195 19.02 29.98 7.68
N TYR A 196 18.02 29.18 7.31
CA TYR A 196 16.63 29.41 7.70
C TYR A 196 16.39 29.20 9.20
N TYR A 197 16.91 28.10 9.76
CA TYR A 197 16.63 27.74 11.15
C TYR A 197 17.53 28.46 12.16
N LYS A 198 18.71 28.90 11.79
CA LYS A 198 19.59 29.66 12.67
C LYS A 198 18.89 30.93 13.20
N ASP A 199 18.30 31.70 12.31
CA ASP A 199 17.60 32.94 12.69
C ASP A 199 16.32 32.61 13.48
N LYS A 200 15.54 31.60 13.01
CA LYS A 200 14.29 31.19 13.65
C LYS A 200 14.50 30.69 15.08
N LEU A 201 15.51 29.84 15.31
CA LEU A 201 15.82 29.25 16.61
C LEU A 201 16.45 30.27 17.58
N SER A 202 17.25 31.22 17.08
CA SER A 202 17.77 32.30 17.91
C SER A 202 16.67 33.18 18.51
N LEU A 203 15.58 33.41 17.77
CA LEU A 203 14.42 34.19 18.24
C LEU A 203 13.66 33.51 19.39
N ILE A 204 13.71 32.20 19.47
CA ILE A 204 13.05 31.40 20.53
C ILE A 204 14.06 30.92 21.59
N HIS A 205 15.29 31.39 21.55
CA HIS A 205 16.38 31.04 22.48
C HIS A 205 16.71 29.56 22.55
N THR A 206 16.58 28.83 21.42
CA THR A 206 16.97 27.43 21.31
C THR A 206 18.38 27.30 20.79
N GLU A 207 19.25 26.56 21.45
CA GLU A 207 20.61 26.28 20.97
C GLU A 207 20.52 25.43 19.68
N PHE A 208 21.16 25.88 18.62
CA PHE A 208 21.19 25.20 17.34
C PHE A 208 22.63 24.91 16.91
N HIS A 209 22.94 23.64 16.73
CA HIS A 209 24.26 23.20 16.31
C HIS A 209 24.14 22.33 15.06
N VAL A 210 24.98 22.57 14.08
CA VAL A 210 25.13 21.75 12.87
C VAL A 210 26.60 21.35 12.81
N ASP A 211 26.83 20.04 12.73
CA ASP A 211 28.17 19.46 12.64
C ASP A 211 28.87 19.82 11.31
N GLU A 212 30.18 19.62 11.22
CA GLU A 212 30.92 19.87 9.97
C GLU A 212 30.37 18.99 8.83
N ILE A 213 30.02 19.63 7.73
CA ILE A 213 29.47 18.99 6.55
C ILE A 213 30.60 18.50 5.66
N SER A 214 30.85 17.18 5.64
CA SER A 214 31.74 16.60 4.63
C SER A 214 31.06 16.71 3.25
N GLU A 215 31.79 17.17 2.23
CA GLU A 215 31.29 17.20 0.86
C GLU A 215 30.91 15.76 0.43
N CYS A 216 29.63 15.56 0.14
CA CYS A 216 29.07 14.29 -0.26
C CYS A 216 28.04 14.52 -1.37
N LEU A 217 28.19 13.78 -2.46
CA LEU A 217 27.23 13.77 -3.56
C LEU A 217 26.13 12.74 -3.23
N LEU A 218 24.89 13.19 -3.19
CA LEU A 218 23.71 12.41 -2.87
C LEU A 218 22.86 12.21 -4.11
N LYS A 219 22.13 11.10 -4.16
CA LYS A 219 21.17 10.80 -5.22
C LYS A 219 19.75 10.92 -4.69
N GLY A 220 18.93 11.77 -5.32
CA GLY A 220 17.55 11.99 -4.90
C GLY A 220 16.94 13.23 -5.53
N ASP A 221 15.81 13.66 -5.02
CA ASP A 221 15.19 14.94 -5.35
C ASP A 221 15.55 15.98 -4.28
N LYS A 222 16.33 16.97 -4.67
CA LYS A 222 16.81 18.04 -3.78
C LYS A 222 15.69 18.82 -3.09
N ASN A 223 14.62 19.14 -3.82
CA ASN A 223 13.51 19.91 -3.26
C ASN A 223 12.69 19.07 -2.27
N ARG A 224 12.50 17.78 -2.57
CA ARG A 224 11.82 16.84 -1.67
C ARG A 224 12.67 16.54 -0.42
N MET A 225 13.99 16.50 -0.56
CA MET A 225 14.87 16.38 0.60
C MET A 225 14.79 17.62 1.52
N LEU A 226 14.71 18.81 0.93
CA LEU A 226 14.46 20.04 1.72
C LEU A 226 13.12 19.98 2.46
N GLU A 227 12.07 19.48 1.82
CA GLU A 227 10.75 19.28 2.42
C GLU A 227 10.80 18.30 3.60
N VAL A 228 11.50 17.17 3.45
CA VAL A 228 11.71 16.19 4.53
C VAL A 228 12.42 16.81 5.71
N LEU A 229 13.53 17.49 5.45
CA LEU A 229 14.32 18.17 6.50
C LEU A 229 13.51 19.25 7.22
N GLN A 230 12.75 20.06 6.49
CA GLN A 230 11.87 21.07 7.08
C GLN A 230 10.79 20.44 7.97
N ASN A 231 10.12 19.38 7.52
CA ASN A 231 9.13 18.68 8.32
C ASN A 231 9.72 18.12 9.61
N VAL A 232 10.91 17.51 9.55
CA VAL A 232 11.59 16.97 10.73
C VAL A 232 12.01 18.11 11.69
N MET A 233 12.57 19.21 11.18
CA MET A 233 12.95 20.37 11.97
C MET A 233 11.74 21.04 12.65
N GLU A 234 10.63 21.23 11.94
CA GLU A 234 9.39 21.75 12.53
C GLU A 234 8.85 20.84 13.65
N ASN A 235 8.95 19.53 13.47
CA ASN A 235 8.60 18.57 14.51
C ASN A 235 9.55 18.67 15.71
N ALA A 236 10.85 18.80 15.51
CA ALA A 236 11.82 18.98 16.58
C ALA A 236 11.56 20.26 17.41
N ILE A 237 11.20 21.35 16.74
CA ILE A 237 10.82 22.62 17.40
C ILE A 237 9.51 22.45 18.19
N LYS A 238 8.55 21.76 17.60
CA LYS A 238 7.19 21.67 18.13
C LYS A 238 7.06 20.72 19.31
N TYR A 239 7.79 19.61 19.28
CA TYR A 239 7.66 18.50 20.24
C TYR A 239 8.85 18.37 21.20
N GLY A 240 9.91 19.15 21.01
CA GLY A 240 11.03 19.29 21.94
C GLY A 240 10.73 20.25 23.09
N ASP A 241 11.67 20.36 24.02
CA ASP A 241 11.60 21.30 25.15
C ASP A 241 12.11 22.70 24.86
N GLY A 242 12.52 22.96 23.62
CA GLY A 242 13.04 24.24 23.16
C GLY A 242 14.46 24.56 23.62
N LYS A 243 15.21 23.64 24.26
CA LYS A 243 16.56 23.90 24.74
C LYS A 243 17.59 23.76 23.64
N SER A 244 17.62 22.59 22.96
CA SER A 244 18.65 22.33 21.96
C SER A 244 18.14 21.50 20.79
N ILE A 245 18.65 21.82 19.58
CA ILE A 245 18.49 21.01 18.37
C ILE A 245 19.87 20.88 17.73
N CYS A 246 20.26 19.62 17.40
CA CYS A 246 21.54 19.33 16.77
C CYS A 246 21.32 18.55 15.46
N ILE A 247 22.12 18.87 14.44
CA ILE A 247 22.21 18.09 13.20
C ILE A 247 23.60 17.49 13.13
N LEU A 248 23.67 16.17 13.17
CA LEU A 248 24.92 15.40 13.12
C LEU A 248 24.94 14.55 11.85
N PHE A 249 26.13 14.19 11.40
CA PHE A 249 26.31 13.40 10.19
C PHE A 249 27.06 12.12 10.48
N GLY A 250 26.56 11.02 9.91
CA GLY A 250 27.20 9.71 9.92
C GLY A 250 27.39 9.18 8.50
N GLU A 251 28.12 8.08 8.38
CA GLU A 251 28.29 7.39 7.11
C GLU A 251 28.19 5.88 7.36
N GLU A 252 27.47 5.19 6.49
CA GLU A 252 27.34 3.74 6.53
C GLU A 252 27.34 3.22 5.09
N GLU A 253 28.36 2.44 4.73
CA GLU A 253 28.56 1.90 3.37
C GLU A 253 28.33 2.96 2.28
N ASP A 254 27.30 2.75 1.44
CA ASP A 254 26.93 3.65 0.33
C ASP A 254 25.90 4.72 0.70
N CYS A 255 25.69 4.93 2.00
CA CYS A 255 24.69 5.87 2.52
C CYS A 255 25.32 6.97 3.36
N LYS A 256 24.68 8.15 3.34
CA LYS A 256 24.91 9.25 4.28
C LYS A 256 23.77 9.26 5.30
N LEU A 257 24.12 9.36 6.57
CA LEU A 257 23.18 9.47 7.67
C LEU A 257 23.10 10.94 8.10
N ILE A 258 21.87 11.44 8.23
CA ILE A 258 21.60 12.78 8.76
C ILE A 258 20.76 12.58 10.02
N HIS A 259 21.35 12.88 11.18
CA HIS A 259 20.72 12.74 12.50
C HIS A 259 20.26 14.11 12.96
N ILE A 260 18.94 14.27 13.13
CA ILE A 260 18.34 15.47 13.71
C ILE A 260 17.92 15.13 15.13
N GLN A 261 18.57 15.74 16.10
CA GLN A 261 18.38 15.49 17.53
C GLN A 261 17.75 16.69 18.22
N ASN A 262 16.77 16.44 19.07
CA ASN A 262 16.23 17.45 19.97
C ASN A 262 16.07 16.92 21.40
N SER A 263 16.20 17.82 22.37
CA SER A 263 15.97 17.53 23.78
C SER A 263 14.49 17.53 24.16
N GLY A 264 14.13 16.82 25.23
CA GLY A 264 12.87 16.93 25.95
C GLY A 264 11.63 16.36 25.25
N CYS A 265 11.80 15.36 24.40
CA CYS A 265 10.67 14.68 23.77
C CYS A 265 10.04 13.66 24.74
N ASN A 266 8.76 13.87 25.13
CA ASN A 266 8.00 13.02 26.05
C ASN A 266 7.18 11.95 25.32
N LEU A 267 7.78 11.21 24.39
CA LEU A 267 7.10 10.16 23.65
C LEU A 267 7.36 8.79 24.30
N LYS A 268 6.34 7.93 24.37
CA LYS A 268 6.48 6.57 24.92
C LYS A 268 7.13 5.65 23.87
N LYS A 269 7.95 4.70 24.32
CA LYS A 269 8.63 3.75 23.41
C LYS A 269 7.66 2.92 22.56
N GLU A 270 6.48 2.60 23.09
CA GLU A 270 5.45 1.84 22.42
C GLU A 270 4.84 2.60 21.22
N GLU A 271 5.03 3.91 21.15
CA GLU A 271 4.48 4.77 20.11
C GLU A 271 5.39 4.90 18.88
N PHE A 272 6.68 4.54 19.00
CA PHE A 272 7.66 4.69 17.92
C PHE A 272 7.31 3.95 16.61
N PRO A 273 6.80 2.72 16.64
CA PRO A 273 6.41 2.02 15.41
C PRO A 273 5.33 2.74 14.59
N ASN A 274 4.47 3.51 15.29
CA ASN A 274 3.32 4.17 14.67
C ASN A 274 3.61 5.63 14.27
N LEU A 275 4.79 6.18 14.59
CA LEU A 275 5.13 7.59 14.33
C LEU A 275 5.01 7.99 12.86
N PHE A 276 5.23 7.03 11.98
CA PHE A 276 5.20 7.22 10.54
C PHE A 276 3.88 6.76 9.91
N ASP A 277 2.89 6.37 10.72
CA ASP A 277 1.56 6.05 10.21
C ASP A 277 0.81 7.34 9.86
N SER A 278 -0.01 7.26 8.82
CA SER A 278 -0.81 8.40 8.40
C SER A 278 -1.79 8.82 9.51
N PHE A 279 -1.85 10.12 9.77
CA PHE A 279 -2.69 10.74 10.82
C PHE A 279 -2.37 10.32 12.25
N TYR A 280 -1.30 9.59 12.47
CA TYR A 280 -0.88 9.26 13.82
C TYR A 280 -0.40 10.50 14.57
N ARG A 281 -0.84 10.61 15.82
CA ARG A 281 -0.46 11.68 16.75
C ARG A 281 -0.11 11.07 18.08
N GLY A 282 1.14 11.18 18.49
CA GLY A 282 1.63 10.67 19.76
C GLY A 282 0.98 11.34 20.96
N SER A 283 1.12 10.73 22.12
CA SER A 283 0.58 11.22 23.40
C SER A 283 1.09 12.64 23.78
N ASN A 284 2.26 13.02 23.26
CA ASN A 284 2.86 14.36 23.44
C ASN A 284 2.21 15.45 22.57
N SER A 285 1.27 15.12 21.71
CA SER A 285 0.62 16.05 20.79
C SER A 285 -0.66 16.68 21.35
N ALA A 286 -1.05 16.38 22.59
CA ALA A 286 -2.26 16.91 23.21
C ALA A 286 -2.22 18.44 23.28
N GLY A 287 -3.21 19.11 22.66
CA GLY A 287 -3.29 20.57 22.55
C GLY A 287 -2.40 21.23 21.49
N MET A 288 -1.57 20.48 20.78
CA MET A 288 -0.78 20.98 19.67
C MET A 288 -1.52 20.76 18.33
N LYS A 289 -1.37 21.69 17.38
CA LYS A 289 -2.01 21.60 16.06
C LYS A 289 -1.16 20.77 15.11
N GLY A 290 -1.79 20.03 14.19
CA GLY A 290 -1.14 19.29 13.13
C GLY A 290 -1.94 18.06 12.72
N SER A 291 -1.89 17.74 11.44
CA SER A 291 -2.65 16.64 10.81
C SER A 291 -2.14 15.23 11.12
N GLY A 292 -0.88 15.10 11.58
CA GLY A 292 -0.22 13.79 11.70
C GLY A 292 0.28 13.22 10.35
N LEU A 293 0.33 14.03 9.30
CA LEU A 293 0.81 13.61 7.97
C LEU A 293 2.29 13.86 7.73
N GLY A 294 2.91 14.81 8.43
CA GLY A 294 4.27 15.26 8.14
C GLY A 294 5.30 14.11 8.13
N LEU A 295 5.34 13.27 9.15
CA LEU A 295 6.27 12.13 9.20
C LEU A 295 5.93 11.01 8.23
N TYR A 296 4.64 10.78 7.95
CA TYR A 296 4.20 9.85 6.92
C TYR A 296 4.70 10.28 5.52
N ILE A 297 4.58 11.57 5.20
CA ILE A 297 5.11 12.15 3.94
C ILE A 297 6.63 11.99 3.90
N CYS A 298 7.34 12.29 5.00
CA CYS A 298 8.78 12.09 5.08
C CYS A 298 9.18 10.64 4.76
N LYS A 299 8.52 9.66 5.37
CA LYS A 299 8.78 8.24 5.13
C LYS A 299 8.52 7.85 3.67
N THR A 300 7.41 8.31 3.11
CA THR A 300 7.05 8.04 1.72
C THR A 300 8.06 8.64 0.74
N LEU A 301 8.49 9.88 0.95
CA LEU A 301 9.50 10.55 0.14
C LEU A 301 10.86 9.86 0.23
N MET A 302 11.30 9.53 1.45
CA MET A 302 12.57 8.84 1.65
C MET A 302 12.58 7.48 0.95
N HIS A 303 11.55 6.64 1.11
CA HIS A 303 11.45 5.36 0.42
C HIS A 303 11.43 5.49 -1.10
N LYS A 304 10.76 6.51 -1.65
CA LYS A 304 10.76 6.76 -3.09
C LYS A 304 12.11 7.23 -3.63
N MET A 305 12.94 7.83 -2.77
CA MET A 305 14.34 8.22 -3.08
C MET A 305 15.35 7.10 -2.77
N ASP A 306 14.90 5.86 -2.58
CA ASP A 306 15.73 4.70 -2.18
C ASP A 306 16.46 4.93 -0.85
N GLY A 307 15.92 5.76 0.02
CA GLY A 307 16.39 6.06 1.37
C GLY A 307 15.48 5.49 2.45
N GLU A 308 15.81 5.78 3.71
CA GLU A 308 15.04 5.34 4.89
C GLU A 308 14.92 6.49 5.90
N ILE A 309 13.91 6.42 6.78
CA ILE A 309 13.77 7.31 7.92
C ILE A 309 13.32 6.51 9.14
N PHE A 310 13.97 6.74 10.26
CA PHE A 310 13.57 6.12 11.52
C PHE A 310 13.82 7.04 12.71
N ALA A 311 13.17 6.75 13.83
CA ALA A 311 13.25 7.53 15.05
C ALA A 311 13.74 6.66 16.19
N GLU A 312 14.61 7.24 17.02
CA GLU A 312 15.14 6.61 18.24
C GLU A 312 15.09 7.58 19.40
N MET A 313 15.09 7.06 20.60
CA MET A 313 15.22 7.85 21.82
C MET A 313 16.30 7.26 22.71
N ASN A 314 17.29 8.07 23.02
CA ASN A 314 18.34 7.76 23.96
C ASN A 314 18.25 8.73 25.14
N GLU A 315 17.89 8.22 26.32
CA GLU A 315 17.61 9.02 27.53
C GLU A 315 16.54 10.09 27.24
N ASP A 316 16.91 11.39 27.27
CA ASP A 316 16.02 12.52 26.99
C ASP A 316 16.20 13.13 25.60
N ILE A 317 17.01 12.50 24.73
CA ILE A 317 17.29 12.97 23.36
C ILE A 317 16.50 12.14 22.37
N PHE A 318 15.62 12.80 21.65
CA PHE A 318 14.94 12.21 20.49
C PHE A 318 15.79 12.42 19.25
N CYS A 319 16.05 11.38 18.50
CA CYS A 319 16.84 11.37 17.29
C CYS A 319 16.03 10.88 16.10
N MET A 320 15.90 11.71 15.09
CA MET A 320 15.36 11.32 13.78
C MET A 320 16.51 11.12 12.81
N THR A 321 16.65 9.93 12.24
CA THR A 321 17.71 9.58 11.31
C THR A 321 17.17 9.44 9.91
N LEU A 322 17.75 10.18 8.97
CA LEU A 322 17.52 10.05 7.53
C LEU A 322 18.70 9.29 6.92
N VAL A 323 18.41 8.21 6.20
CA VAL A 323 19.39 7.43 5.44
C VAL A 323 19.27 7.82 3.98
N VAL A 324 20.29 8.44 3.43
CA VAL A 324 20.29 8.96 2.06
C VAL A 324 21.37 8.28 1.25
N ARG A 325 21.03 7.81 0.06
CA ARG A 325 21.96 7.11 -0.82
C ARG A 325 22.98 8.09 -1.41
N LYS A 326 24.25 7.71 -1.40
CA LYS A 326 25.31 8.41 -2.13
C LYS A 326 25.18 8.14 -3.65
N ALA A 327 25.63 9.09 -4.47
CA ALA A 327 25.60 9.00 -5.92
C ALA A 327 26.77 8.16 -6.47
#